data_3358482956947a63ea4ef1c9f94f4e13
#
_entry.id   3358482956947a63ea4ef1c9f94f4e13
#
_cell.length_a   1.000
_cell.length_b   1.000
_cell.length_c   1.000
_cell.angle_alpha   90.00
_cell.angle_beta   90.00
_cell.angle_gamma   90.00
#
_symmetry.space_group_name_H-M   'P 1'
#
loop_
_entity.id
_entity.type
_entity.pdbx_description
1 polymer ?
#
loop_
_entity_poly.entity_id
_entity_poly.type
_entity_poly.pdbx_seq_one_letter_code
_entity_poly.pdbx_strand_id
1 'polypeptide(L)'
;YFDKVLVDYCQSLELPLHITFINNPRYAETNYIYSIYCAREALRDDDLLLMHGDLVFEPSVLEEIVQQKQSCMKVSSTLPLPQKDFKAVVADGFVKAVGIEFFDHAMEAQALYKLNRADWQIWLDNICAFCEAGQTNCYAEVALNQVTETCRIAAYDVKDRLCTEIDTPEDLAKVQAQLHEIESRTVYMCFSTDVLHSGHIALLRKAQKLGRVMIGVLSDEAIVTYKRYPLLPFEERKSLFESMAGVYKI
;
A
#
# COMPACT_ATOMS: atom_id res chain seq x y z
N TYR A 1 4.24 -25.78 -2.09
CA TYR A 1 3.63 -25.70 -3.42
C TYR A 1 4.33 -24.56 -4.17
N PHE A 2 5.08 -24.87 -5.23
CA PHE A 2 5.91 -23.91 -5.98
C PHE A 2 6.94 -23.11 -5.16
N ASP A 3 7.27 -23.51 -3.96
CA ASP A 3 8.23 -22.85 -3.06
C ASP A 3 9.58 -22.61 -3.75
N LYS A 4 10.11 -23.62 -4.43
CA LYS A 4 11.37 -23.52 -5.16
C LYS A 4 11.30 -22.46 -6.29
N VAL A 5 10.20 -22.39 -7.04
CA VAL A 5 10.01 -21.40 -8.11
C VAL A 5 10.01 -19.98 -7.54
N LEU A 6 9.33 -19.78 -6.40
CA LEU A 6 9.29 -18.46 -5.73
C LEU A 6 10.68 -18.08 -5.19
N VAL A 7 11.38 -19.02 -4.54
CA VAL A 7 12.73 -18.78 -4.01
C VAL A 7 13.69 -18.42 -5.13
N ASP A 8 13.74 -19.24 -6.21
CA ASP A 8 14.60 -19.00 -7.35
C ASP A 8 14.32 -17.64 -8.01
N TYR A 9 13.04 -17.27 -8.14
CA TYR A 9 12.63 -15.97 -8.69
C TYR A 9 13.09 -14.81 -7.79
N CYS A 10 12.81 -14.86 -6.50
CA CYS A 10 13.23 -13.81 -5.56
C CYS A 10 14.74 -13.63 -5.54
N GLN A 11 15.51 -14.72 -5.59
CA GLN A 11 16.96 -14.65 -5.67
C GLN A 11 17.45 -14.04 -6.99
N SER A 12 16.75 -14.26 -8.09
CA SER A 12 17.10 -13.71 -9.41
C SER A 12 16.90 -12.20 -9.52
N LEU A 13 16.12 -11.59 -8.63
CA LEU A 13 15.82 -10.15 -8.67
C LEU A 13 16.96 -9.26 -8.15
N GLU A 14 18.02 -9.84 -7.54
CA GLU A 14 19.15 -9.09 -6.99
C GLU A 14 18.76 -7.87 -6.14
N LEU A 15 17.66 -7.99 -5.38
CA LEU A 15 17.12 -6.90 -4.57
C LEU A 15 18.11 -6.56 -3.44
N PRO A 16 18.26 -5.27 -3.07
CA PRO A 16 19.10 -4.85 -1.95
C PRO A 16 18.41 -5.14 -0.60
N LEU A 17 17.85 -6.33 -0.44
CA LEU A 17 17.09 -6.79 0.71
C LEU A 17 17.62 -8.12 1.19
N HIS A 18 17.64 -8.31 2.53
CA HIS A 18 17.87 -9.61 3.12
C HIS A 18 16.55 -10.40 3.11
N ILE A 19 16.49 -11.49 2.35
CA ILE A 19 15.29 -12.32 2.22
C ILE A 19 15.52 -13.62 2.99
N THR A 20 14.64 -13.90 3.94
CA THR A 20 14.60 -15.18 4.69
C THR A 20 13.38 -15.99 4.27
N PHE A 21 13.61 -17.20 3.79
CA PHE A 21 12.54 -18.12 3.40
C PHE A 21 12.23 -19.09 4.54
N ILE A 22 10.97 -19.09 4.99
CA ILE A 22 10.50 -19.99 6.05
C ILE A 22 9.42 -20.89 5.49
N ASN A 23 9.65 -22.19 5.56
CA ASN A 23 8.74 -23.18 5.00
C ASN A 23 7.69 -23.60 6.03
N ASN A 24 6.43 -23.66 5.59
CA ASN A 24 5.35 -24.33 6.30
C ASN A 24 5.23 -25.78 5.76
N PRO A 25 5.73 -26.80 6.47
CA PRO A 25 5.68 -28.18 5.98
C PRO A 25 4.28 -28.77 5.95
N ARG A 26 3.31 -28.11 6.59
CA ARG A 26 1.90 -28.55 6.70
C ARG A 26 0.95 -27.67 5.90
N TYR A 27 1.44 -26.96 4.88
CA TYR A 27 0.65 -25.98 4.10
C TYR A 27 -0.65 -26.58 3.51
N ALA A 28 -0.67 -27.88 3.20
CA ALA A 28 -1.85 -28.54 2.63
C ALA A 28 -2.98 -28.82 3.65
N GLU A 29 -2.68 -28.74 4.95
CA GLU A 29 -3.58 -29.08 6.05
C GLU A 29 -3.90 -27.86 6.93
N THR A 30 -3.18 -26.75 6.73
CA THR A 30 -3.25 -25.58 7.60
C THR A 30 -3.52 -24.33 6.78
N ASN A 31 -4.02 -23.30 7.44
CA ASN A 31 -4.14 -21.97 6.86
C ASN A 31 -2.88 -21.14 7.20
N TYR A 32 -2.79 -19.90 6.69
CA TYR A 32 -1.61 -19.06 6.81
C TYR A 32 -1.26 -18.68 8.26
N ILE A 33 -2.20 -18.79 9.22
CA ILE A 33 -1.89 -18.65 10.66
C ILE A 33 -0.72 -19.55 11.07
N TYR A 34 -0.67 -20.78 10.53
CA TYR A 34 0.41 -21.72 10.83
C TYR A 34 1.71 -21.34 10.11
N SER A 35 1.64 -20.69 8.96
CA SER A 35 2.84 -20.13 8.29
C SER A 35 3.47 -19.01 9.13
N ILE A 36 2.64 -18.15 9.73
CA ILE A 36 3.12 -17.13 10.69
C ILE A 36 3.73 -17.81 11.92
N TYR A 37 3.08 -18.84 12.46
CA TYR A 37 3.61 -19.62 13.59
C TYR A 37 4.99 -20.24 13.29
N CYS A 38 5.19 -20.77 12.08
CA CYS A 38 6.51 -21.27 11.66
C CYS A 38 7.57 -20.15 11.65
N ALA A 39 7.17 -18.93 11.33
CA ALA A 39 8.06 -17.77 11.24
C ALA A 39 8.20 -16.98 12.57
N ARG A 40 7.48 -17.36 13.63
CA ARG A 40 7.31 -16.59 14.87
C ARG A 40 8.60 -16.05 15.49
N GLU A 41 9.67 -16.85 15.47
CA GLU A 41 10.96 -16.44 16.05
C GLU A 41 11.61 -15.31 15.26
N ALA A 42 11.47 -15.34 13.94
CA ALA A 42 12.01 -14.29 13.06
C ALA A 42 11.18 -13.00 13.07
N LEU A 43 9.91 -13.08 13.48
CA LEU A 43 8.96 -11.97 13.42
C LEU A 43 8.75 -11.25 14.77
N ARG A 44 9.27 -11.79 15.88
CA ARG A 44 8.88 -11.37 17.23
C ARG A 44 9.37 -9.99 17.65
N ASP A 45 10.55 -9.58 17.20
CA ASP A 45 11.32 -8.53 17.89
C ASP A 45 11.33 -7.17 17.20
N ASP A 46 10.69 -7.04 16.04
CA ASP A 46 10.68 -5.81 15.25
C ASP A 46 9.26 -5.26 15.01
N ASP A 47 9.18 -4.00 14.59
CA ASP A 47 8.00 -3.47 13.91
C ASP A 47 7.82 -4.24 12.59
N LEU A 48 6.57 -4.51 12.22
CA LEU A 48 6.26 -5.39 11.11
C LEU A 48 5.37 -4.71 10.07
N LEU A 49 5.67 -4.97 8.80
CA LEU A 49 4.76 -4.81 7.70
C LEU A 49 4.30 -6.22 7.27
N LEU A 50 3.07 -6.58 7.63
CA LEU A 50 2.47 -7.87 7.27
C LEU A 50 1.56 -7.69 6.07
N MET A 51 1.77 -8.50 5.04
CA MET A 51 0.91 -8.49 3.85
C MET A 51 0.78 -9.89 3.24
N HIS A 52 -0.32 -10.15 2.57
CA HIS A 52 -0.46 -11.31 1.70
C HIS A 52 0.38 -11.15 0.44
N GLY A 53 0.87 -12.27 -0.11
CA GLY A 53 1.80 -12.28 -1.23
C GLY A 53 1.16 -12.00 -2.60
N ASP A 54 -0.15 -11.99 -2.68
CA ASP A 54 -1.00 -11.77 -3.85
C ASP A 54 -1.62 -10.37 -3.90
N LEU A 55 -1.25 -9.47 -2.97
CA LEU A 55 -1.70 -8.09 -2.96
C LEU A 55 -1.01 -7.24 -4.04
N VAL A 56 -1.82 -6.48 -4.75
CA VAL A 56 -1.38 -5.38 -5.63
C VAL A 56 -1.96 -4.08 -5.14
N PHE A 57 -1.14 -3.05 -5.05
CA PHE A 57 -1.54 -1.75 -4.54
C PHE A 57 -0.77 -0.59 -5.20
N GLU A 58 -1.36 0.60 -5.17
CA GLU A 58 -0.66 1.82 -5.57
C GLU A 58 0.51 2.09 -4.63
N PRO A 59 1.69 2.50 -5.13
CA PRO A 59 2.86 2.82 -4.30
C PRO A 59 2.54 3.81 -3.16
N SER A 60 1.64 4.76 -3.39
CA SER A 60 1.20 5.74 -2.40
C SER A 60 0.57 5.11 -1.16
N VAL A 61 -0.12 3.97 -1.32
CA VAL A 61 -0.73 3.23 -0.19
C VAL A 61 0.37 2.73 0.75
N LEU A 62 1.41 2.09 0.20
CA LEU A 62 2.52 1.58 1.00
C LEU A 62 3.33 2.72 1.63
N GLU A 63 3.67 3.76 0.84
CA GLU A 63 4.42 4.92 1.33
C GLU A 63 3.76 5.61 2.53
N GLU A 64 2.44 5.70 2.54
CA GLU A 64 1.70 6.37 3.61
C GLU A 64 1.45 5.44 4.81
N ILE A 65 1.17 4.14 4.58
CA ILE A 65 0.91 3.20 5.68
C ILE A 65 2.16 2.99 6.54
N VAL A 66 3.35 2.92 5.95
CA VAL A 66 4.60 2.75 6.71
C VAL A 66 4.95 3.97 7.56
N GLN A 67 4.41 5.15 7.24
CA GLN A 67 4.61 6.39 8.00
C GLN A 67 3.64 6.53 9.18
N GLN A 68 2.65 5.64 9.32
CA GLN A 68 1.71 5.69 10.44
C GLN A 68 2.45 5.46 11.76
N LYS A 69 2.15 6.28 12.78
CA LYS A 69 2.80 6.17 14.10
C LYS A 69 2.31 4.98 14.90
N GLN A 70 1.07 4.60 14.70
CA GLN A 70 0.41 3.49 15.40
C GLN A 70 0.22 2.30 14.47
N SER A 71 -0.03 1.13 15.04
CA SER A 71 -0.43 -0.04 14.28
C SER A 71 -1.70 0.24 13.51
N CYS A 72 -1.74 -0.15 12.24
CA CYS A 72 -2.90 0.08 11.39
C CYS A 72 -3.07 -1.03 10.36
N MET A 73 -4.31 -1.15 9.87
CA MET A 73 -4.73 -2.06 8.82
C MET A 73 -5.35 -1.25 7.66
N LYS A 74 -5.06 -1.63 6.43
CA LYS A 74 -5.71 -1.08 5.24
C LYS A 74 -7.19 -1.42 5.25
N VAL A 75 -8.02 -0.38 5.10
CA VAL A 75 -9.47 -0.51 4.85
C VAL A 75 -9.89 0.44 3.74
N SER A 76 -11.09 0.25 3.19
CA SER A 76 -11.74 1.21 2.29
C SER A 76 -13.17 1.49 2.74
N SER A 77 -13.48 2.77 2.92
CA SER A 77 -14.84 3.23 3.23
C SER A 77 -15.70 3.45 1.97
N THR A 78 -15.10 3.39 0.78
CA THR A 78 -15.76 3.73 -0.50
C THR A 78 -15.98 2.53 -1.41
N LEU A 79 -15.18 1.49 -1.27
CA LEU A 79 -15.34 0.27 -2.07
C LEU A 79 -16.52 -0.58 -1.54
N PRO A 80 -17.23 -1.29 -2.42
CA PRO A 80 -18.27 -2.22 -2.01
C PRO A 80 -17.67 -3.37 -1.20
N LEU A 81 -18.45 -3.90 -0.24
CA LEU A 81 -18.01 -5.03 0.56
C LEU A 81 -17.89 -6.29 -0.32
N PRO A 82 -16.72 -6.93 -0.36
CA PRO A 82 -16.51 -8.14 -1.14
C PRO A 82 -17.26 -9.32 -0.50
N GLN A 83 -17.63 -10.32 -1.32
CA GLN A 83 -18.32 -11.50 -0.82
C GLN A 83 -17.35 -12.49 -0.15
N LYS A 84 -16.13 -12.63 -0.66
CA LYS A 84 -15.17 -13.66 -0.25
C LYS A 84 -13.95 -13.11 0.50
N ASP A 85 -13.61 -11.84 0.33
CA ASP A 85 -12.42 -11.25 0.93
C ASP A 85 -12.73 -10.65 2.30
N PHE A 86 -11.68 -10.21 3.00
CA PHE A 86 -11.80 -9.63 4.33
C PHE A 86 -12.64 -8.35 4.35
N LYS A 87 -13.34 -8.22 5.46
CA LYS A 87 -14.02 -7.00 5.90
C LYS A 87 -13.59 -6.71 7.33
N ALA A 88 -13.42 -5.44 7.66
CA ALA A 88 -13.09 -4.99 9.01
C ALA A 88 -14.27 -4.24 9.62
N VAL A 89 -14.72 -4.68 10.77
CA VAL A 89 -15.64 -3.89 11.61
C VAL A 89 -14.83 -2.82 12.31
N VAL A 90 -15.20 -1.55 12.12
CA VAL A 90 -14.46 -0.40 12.63
C VAL A 90 -15.34 0.41 13.58
N ALA A 91 -14.83 0.70 14.77
CA ALA A 91 -15.45 1.61 15.71
C ALA A 91 -14.40 2.55 16.32
N ASP A 92 -14.73 3.83 16.44
CA ASP A 92 -13.85 4.88 16.99
C ASP A 92 -12.48 4.95 16.28
N GLY A 93 -12.43 4.64 14.97
CA GLY A 93 -11.21 4.62 14.16
C GLY A 93 -10.32 3.39 14.36
N PHE A 94 -10.77 2.38 15.13
CA PHE A 94 -10.04 1.14 15.38
C PHE A 94 -10.78 -0.09 14.86
N VAL A 95 -10.03 -1.05 14.40
CA VAL A 95 -10.51 -2.37 14.00
C VAL A 95 -10.97 -3.13 15.24
N LYS A 96 -12.20 -3.64 15.21
CA LYS A 96 -12.83 -4.44 16.26
C LYS A 96 -12.93 -5.91 15.90
N ALA A 97 -13.09 -6.21 14.62
CA ALA A 97 -13.07 -7.56 14.09
C ALA A 97 -12.70 -7.55 12.62
N VAL A 98 -12.06 -8.61 12.14
CA VAL A 98 -11.73 -8.86 10.74
C VAL A 98 -12.17 -10.25 10.36
N GLY A 99 -12.85 -10.39 9.22
CA GLY A 99 -13.28 -11.69 8.70
C GLY A 99 -14.06 -11.54 7.40
N ILE A 100 -14.36 -12.65 6.79
CA ILE A 100 -15.13 -12.71 5.54
C ILE A 100 -16.65 -12.65 5.78
N GLU A 101 -17.10 -12.90 7.01
CA GLU A 101 -18.51 -12.97 7.41
C GLU A 101 -19.12 -11.63 7.82
N PHE A 102 -18.32 -10.59 8.02
CA PHE A 102 -18.79 -9.29 8.53
C PHE A 102 -19.33 -8.42 7.39
N PHE A 103 -20.60 -8.00 7.50
CA PHE A 103 -21.24 -7.08 6.55
C PHE A 103 -21.83 -5.85 7.25
N ASP A 104 -22.22 -5.98 8.51
CA ASP A 104 -22.79 -4.88 9.28
C ASP A 104 -21.68 -3.98 9.87
N HIS A 105 -21.78 -2.68 9.61
CA HIS A 105 -20.81 -1.69 10.09
C HIS A 105 -19.34 -2.00 9.69
N ALA A 106 -19.17 -2.72 8.58
CA ALA A 106 -17.88 -3.13 8.08
C ALA A 106 -17.39 -2.25 6.92
N MET A 107 -16.08 -2.20 6.76
CA MET A 107 -15.39 -1.65 5.60
C MET A 107 -14.71 -2.77 4.82
N GLU A 108 -14.55 -2.59 3.50
CA GLU A 108 -13.67 -3.47 2.73
C GLU A 108 -12.26 -3.42 3.33
N ALA A 109 -11.60 -4.57 3.40
CA ALA A 109 -10.28 -4.69 4.01
C ALA A 109 -9.40 -5.68 3.25
N GLN A 110 -8.10 -5.47 3.34
CA GLN A 110 -7.09 -6.38 2.80
C GLN A 110 -6.04 -6.66 3.85
N ALA A 111 -5.37 -7.81 3.75
CA ALA A 111 -4.30 -8.20 4.66
C ALA A 111 -3.01 -7.38 4.39
N LEU A 112 -3.09 -6.08 4.64
CA LEU A 112 -1.98 -5.14 4.63
C LEU A 112 -1.97 -4.39 5.96
N TYR A 113 -1.00 -4.71 6.81
CA TYR A 113 -0.86 -4.18 8.17
C TYR A 113 0.51 -3.55 8.36
N LYS A 114 0.54 -2.38 9.00
CA LYS A 114 1.73 -1.87 9.68
C LYS A 114 1.52 -2.08 11.17
N LEU A 115 2.41 -2.81 11.80
CA LEU A 115 2.28 -3.24 13.20
C LEU A 115 3.49 -2.78 13.99
N ASN A 116 3.26 -2.04 15.08
CA ASN A 116 4.30 -1.75 16.04
C ASN A 116 4.60 -3.04 16.84
N ARG A 117 5.84 -3.23 17.23
CA ARG A 117 6.30 -4.42 17.96
C ARG A 117 5.38 -4.81 19.13
N ALA A 118 4.94 -3.84 19.94
CA ALA A 118 4.12 -4.11 21.12
C ALA A 118 2.76 -4.73 20.76
N ASP A 119 2.05 -4.16 19.76
CA ASP A 119 0.77 -4.69 19.30
C ASP A 119 0.95 -6.03 18.59
N TRP A 120 2.02 -6.13 17.78
CA TRP A 120 2.35 -7.36 17.08
C TRP A 120 2.63 -8.53 18.04
N GLN A 121 3.37 -8.31 19.10
CA GLN A 121 3.65 -9.35 20.10
C GLN A 121 2.38 -9.89 20.74
N ILE A 122 1.38 -9.04 21.03
CA ILE A 122 0.09 -9.47 21.57
C ILE A 122 -0.64 -10.39 20.58
N TRP A 123 -0.69 -10.01 19.31
CA TRP A 123 -1.32 -10.84 18.29
C TRP A 123 -0.54 -12.13 18.03
N LEU A 124 0.78 -12.06 17.91
CA LEU A 124 1.64 -13.23 17.70
C LEU A 124 1.54 -14.25 18.83
N ASP A 125 1.50 -13.81 20.09
CA ASP A 125 1.33 -14.69 21.24
C ASP A 125 -0.01 -15.43 21.18
N ASN A 126 -1.08 -14.75 20.74
CA ASN A 126 -2.37 -15.41 20.53
C ASN A 126 -2.37 -16.35 19.33
N ILE A 127 -1.68 -16.01 18.22
CA ILE A 127 -1.43 -16.94 17.11
C ILE A 127 -0.72 -18.21 17.59
N CYS A 128 0.32 -18.07 18.42
CA CYS A 128 1.03 -19.19 19.00
C CYS A 128 0.10 -20.07 19.85
N ALA A 129 -0.70 -19.46 20.72
CA ALA A 129 -1.67 -20.19 21.56
C ALA A 129 -2.69 -20.97 20.71
N PHE A 130 -3.21 -20.38 19.62
CA PHE A 130 -4.11 -21.06 18.67
C PHE A 130 -3.44 -22.28 18.04
N CYS A 131 -2.23 -22.11 17.52
CA CYS A 131 -1.51 -23.19 16.84
C CYS A 131 -1.13 -24.32 17.80
N GLU A 132 -0.72 -23.99 19.03
CA GLU A 132 -0.41 -24.96 20.09
C GLU A 132 -1.64 -25.71 20.58
N ALA A 133 -2.82 -25.08 20.54
CA ALA A 133 -4.11 -25.72 20.77
C ALA A 133 -4.64 -26.54 19.58
N GLY A 134 -3.87 -26.63 18.48
CA GLY A 134 -4.26 -27.37 17.28
C GLY A 134 -5.19 -26.59 16.33
N GLN A 135 -5.48 -25.32 16.59
CA GLN A 135 -6.32 -24.46 15.74
C GLN A 135 -5.49 -23.84 14.60
N THR A 136 -5.08 -24.67 13.66
CA THR A 136 -4.15 -24.30 12.59
C THR A 136 -4.82 -24.07 11.23
N ASN A 137 -6.12 -24.35 11.10
CA ASN A 137 -6.87 -24.19 9.84
C ASN A 137 -7.88 -23.06 9.93
N CYS A 138 -7.42 -21.86 10.34
CA CYS A 138 -8.19 -20.64 10.35
C CYS A 138 -7.30 -19.46 9.91
N TYR A 139 -7.91 -18.34 9.58
CA TYR A 139 -7.19 -17.09 9.33
C TYR A 139 -6.55 -16.57 10.63
N ALA A 140 -5.39 -15.89 10.52
CA ALA A 140 -4.73 -15.29 11.68
C ALA A 140 -5.59 -14.20 12.34
N GLU A 141 -6.48 -13.58 11.58
CA GLU A 141 -7.46 -12.59 12.04
C GLU A 141 -8.44 -13.18 13.09
N VAL A 142 -8.71 -14.48 13.06
CA VAL A 142 -9.51 -15.13 14.13
C VAL A 142 -8.82 -15.01 15.49
N ALA A 143 -7.49 -15.14 15.51
CA ALA A 143 -6.71 -14.89 16.72
C ALA A 143 -6.64 -13.38 17.05
N LEU A 144 -6.55 -12.48 16.05
CA LEU A 144 -6.60 -11.03 16.27
C LEU A 144 -7.91 -10.63 16.96
N ASN A 145 -9.05 -11.13 16.47
CA ASN A 145 -10.39 -10.77 16.95
C ASN A 145 -10.58 -11.02 18.44
N GLN A 146 -9.79 -11.93 19.04
CA GLN A 146 -9.85 -12.18 20.48
C GLN A 146 -9.07 -11.18 21.33
N VAL A 147 -8.17 -10.39 20.72
CA VAL A 147 -7.26 -9.49 21.43
C VAL A 147 -7.37 -8.03 20.99
N THR A 148 -8.38 -7.65 20.19
CA THR A 148 -8.54 -6.28 19.65
C THR A 148 -8.71 -5.20 20.72
N GLU A 149 -9.06 -5.54 21.95
CA GLU A 149 -9.13 -4.57 23.06
C GLU A 149 -7.74 -4.19 23.59
N THR A 150 -6.75 -5.08 23.45
CA THR A 150 -5.36 -4.86 23.89
C THR A 150 -4.41 -4.62 22.72
N CYS A 151 -4.58 -5.33 21.60
CA CYS A 151 -3.90 -5.11 20.34
C CYS A 151 -4.69 -4.11 19.50
N ARG A 152 -4.35 -2.82 19.62
CA ARG A 152 -5.14 -1.74 19.02
C ARG A 152 -4.64 -1.39 17.62
N ILE A 153 -5.36 -1.84 16.61
CA ILE A 153 -5.06 -1.59 15.19
C ILE A 153 -6.01 -0.51 14.66
N ALA A 154 -5.46 0.60 14.20
CA ALA A 154 -6.24 1.68 13.60
C ALA A 154 -6.70 1.29 12.18
N ALA A 155 -7.86 1.76 11.78
CA ALA A 155 -8.31 1.67 10.39
C ALA A 155 -7.62 2.74 9.55
N TYR A 156 -6.83 2.32 8.56
CA TYR A 156 -6.20 3.21 7.58
C TYR A 156 -6.99 3.19 6.28
N ASP A 157 -7.84 4.22 6.11
CA ASP A 157 -8.76 4.31 4.98
C ASP A 157 -8.06 4.80 3.71
N VAL A 158 -7.89 3.90 2.75
CA VAL A 158 -7.29 4.21 1.44
C VAL A 158 -8.33 4.72 0.41
N LYS A 159 -9.61 4.69 0.77
CA LYS A 159 -10.74 5.06 -0.12
C LYS A 159 -10.76 4.22 -1.39
N ASP A 160 -10.73 4.87 -2.56
CA ASP A 160 -10.80 4.27 -3.89
C ASP A 160 -9.43 3.92 -4.50
N ARG A 161 -8.34 4.09 -3.74
CA ARG A 161 -7.00 3.71 -4.22
C ARG A 161 -6.89 2.20 -4.39
N LEU A 162 -6.19 1.77 -5.44
CA LEU A 162 -5.98 0.36 -5.72
C LEU A 162 -5.22 -0.31 -4.55
N CYS A 163 -5.83 -1.32 -3.97
CA CYS A 163 -5.23 -2.28 -3.06
C CYS A 163 -6.14 -3.50 -3.00
N THR A 164 -5.81 -4.57 -3.70
CA THR A 164 -6.65 -5.76 -3.89
C THR A 164 -5.80 -7.02 -4.05
N GLU A 165 -6.38 -8.18 -3.83
CA GLU A 165 -5.79 -9.49 -4.09
C GLU A 165 -5.99 -9.91 -5.55
N ILE A 166 -5.10 -10.76 -6.06
CA ILE A 166 -5.20 -11.41 -7.37
C ILE A 166 -5.28 -12.92 -7.15
N ASP A 167 -6.49 -13.46 -7.18
CA ASP A 167 -6.76 -14.89 -7.00
C ASP A 167 -6.99 -15.63 -8.33
N THR A 168 -7.48 -14.90 -9.33
CA THR A 168 -7.90 -15.47 -10.61
C THR A 168 -7.30 -14.74 -11.79
N PRO A 169 -7.23 -15.36 -12.99
CA PRO A 169 -6.85 -14.66 -14.22
C PRO A 169 -7.74 -13.44 -14.51
N GLU A 170 -9.02 -13.49 -14.12
CA GLU A 170 -9.97 -12.40 -14.27
C GLU A 170 -9.60 -11.20 -13.37
N ASP A 171 -9.15 -11.46 -12.14
CA ASP A 171 -8.67 -10.42 -11.24
C ASP A 171 -7.38 -9.79 -11.77
N LEU A 172 -6.46 -10.61 -12.29
CA LEU A 172 -5.24 -10.11 -12.95
C LEU A 172 -5.59 -9.17 -14.10
N ALA A 173 -6.53 -9.54 -14.97
CA ALA A 173 -6.94 -8.70 -16.09
C ALA A 173 -7.55 -7.37 -15.64
N LYS A 174 -8.40 -7.39 -14.58
CA LYS A 174 -8.98 -6.16 -13.99
C LYS A 174 -7.89 -5.26 -13.40
N VAL A 175 -6.98 -5.83 -12.62
CA VAL A 175 -5.88 -5.08 -11.99
C VAL A 175 -4.95 -4.49 -13.05
N GLN A 176 -4.62 -5.22 -14.11
CA GLN A 176 -3.85 -4.69 -15.23
C GLN A 176 -4.53 -3.50 -15.91
N ALA A 177 -5.85 -3.57 -16.12
CA ALA A 177 -6.62 -2.46 -16.69
C ALA A 177 -6.61 -1.23 -15.77
N GLN A 178 -6.80 -1.43 -14.45
CA GLN A 178 -6.75 -0.35 -13.46
C GLN A 178 -5.36 0.29 -13.37
N LEU A 179 -4.29 -0.50 -13.35
CA LEU A 179 -2.91 0.01 -13.36
C LEU A 179 -2.64 0.83 -14.61
N HIS A 180 -3.07 0.33 -15.79
CA HIS A 180 -2.95 1.08 -17.04
C HIS A 180 -3.70 2.42 -16.99
N GLU A 181 -4.90 2.45 -16.41
CA GLU A 181 -5.65 3.68 -16.20
C GLU A 181 -4.91 4.65 -15.27
N ILE A 182 -4.42 4.17 -14.11
CA ILE A 182 -3.64 4.97 -13.16
C ILE A 182 -2.38 5.55 -13.82
N GLU A 183 -1.62 4.72 -14.54
CA GLU A 183 -0.42 5.12 -15.27
C GLU A 183 -0.71 6.09 -16.43
N SER A 184 -1.90 6.01 -17.03
CA SER A 184 -2.33 6.90 -18.12
C SER A 184 -2.86 8.25 -17.64
N ARG A 185 -3.22 8.38 -16.36
CA ARG A 185 -3.70 9.66 -15.79
C ARG A 185 -2.70 10.77 -16.07
N THR A 186 -3.18 11.90 -16.56
CA THR A 186 -2.35 13.07 -16.80
C THR A 186 -2.70 14.17 -15.81
N VAL A 187 -1.69 14.66 -15.11
CA VAL A 187 -1.78 15.81 -14.22
C VAL A 187 -1.23 17.02 -14.95
N TYR A 188 -2.09 17.98 -15.25
CA TYR A 188 -1.67 19.23 -15.88
C TYR A 188 -1.33 20.28 -14.84
N MET A 189 -0.16 20.91 -14.99
CA MET A 189 0.30 22.01 -14.15
C MET A 189 0.75 23.17 -15.03
N CYS A 190 0.38 24.40 -14.67
CA CYS A 190 0.78 25.59 -15.41
C CYS A 190 1.76 26.42 -14.57
N PHE A 191 2.87 26.83 -15.18
CA PHE A 191 3.91 27.64 -14.54
C PHE A 191 4.16 28.95 -15.28
N SER A 192 4.23 30.01 -14.48
CA SER A 192 4.66 31.35 -14.90
C SER A 192 5.99 31.73 -14.26
N THR A 193 6.67 30.79 -13.61
CA THR A 193 7.90 31.09 -12.87
C THR A 193 9.13 30.93 -13.75
N ASP A 194 10.09 31.76 -13.53
CA ASP A 194 11.44 31.71 -14.09
C ASP A 194 12.48 31.29 -13.05
N VAL A 195 12.08 31.19 -11.78
CA VAL A 195 12.94 30.72 -10.68
C VAL A 195 12.27 29.56 -9.96
N LEU A 196 12.86 28.38 -10.10
CA LEU A 196 12.40 27.20 -9.41
C LEU A 196 12.99 27.15 -8.00
N HIS A 197 12.15 26.76 -7.04
CA HIS A 197 12.55 26.56 -5.65
C HIS A 197 11.94 25.27 -5.09
N SER A 198 12.35 24.89 -3.88
CA SER A 198 11.93 23.64 -3.22
C SER A 198 10.41 23.42 -3.18
N GLY A 199 9.62 24.50 -3.09
CA GLY A 199 8.15 24.42 -3.12
C GLY A 199 7.61 23.94 -4.46
N HIS A 200 8.18 24.38 -5.59
CA HIS A 200 7.81 23.89 -6.92
C HIS A 200 8.17 22.40 -7.08
N ILE A 201 9.35 22.01 -6.60
CA ILE A 201 9.79 20.61 -6.64
C ILE A 201 8.88 19.72 -5.77
N ALA A 202 8.51 20.18 -4.58
CA ALA A 202 7.58 19.45 -3.72
C ALA A 202 6.20 19.27 -4.36
N LEU A 203 5.70 20.29 -5.07
CA LEU A 203 4.44 20.22 -5.79
C LEU A 203 4.52 19.25 -6.98
N LEU A 204 5.60 19.30 -7.76
CA LEU A 204 5.85 18.37 -8.86
C LEU A 204 5.89 16.92 -8.36
N ARG A 205 6.59 16.62 -7.25
CA ARG A 205 6.64 15.29 -6.65
C ARG A 205 5.26 14.80 -6.21
N LYS A 206 4.39 15.68 -5.71
CA LYS A 206 3.00 15.32 -5.39
C LYS A 206 2.20 15.03 -6.67
N ALA A 207 2.36 15.83 -7.72
CA ALA A 207 1.69 15.62 -8.98
C ALA A 207 2.11 14.28 -9.64
N GLN A 208 3.39 13.92 -9.57
CA GLN A 208 3.93 12.65 -10.08
C GLN A 208 3.31 11.41 -9.41
N LYS A 209 2.87 11.53 -8.15
CA LYS A 209 2.15 10.45 -7.45
C LYS A 209 0.70 10.27 -7.94
N LEU A 210 0.15 11.25 -8.65
CA LEU A 210 -1.23 11.23 -9.15
C LEU A 210 -1.33 10.81 -10.61
N GLY A 211 -0.22 10.83 -11.35
CA GLY A 211 -0.18 10.47 -12.77
C GLY A 211 1.00 11.10 -13.51
N ARG A 212 1.02 10.95 -14.83
CA ARG A 212 2.03 11.55 -15.70
C ARG A 212 1.89 13.06 -15.72
N VAL A 213 2.96 13.78 -15.37
CA VAL A 213 2.91 15.23 -15.25
C VAL A 213 3.13 15.90 -16.61
N MET A 214 2.16 16.69 -17.03
CA MET A 214 2.23 17.59 -18.17
C MET A 214 2.34 19.03 -17.66
N ILE A 215 3.32 19.78 -18.15
CA ILE A 215 3.58 21.15 -17.73
C ILE A 215 3.24 22.15 -18.85
N GLY A 216 2.38 23.12 -18.57
CA GLY A 216 2.20 24.29 -19.39
C GLY A 216 3.12 25.41 -18.92
N VAL A 217 3.96 25.91 -19.79
CA VAL A 217 4.79 27.11 -19.53
C VAL A 217 4.14 28.30 -20.20
N LEU A 218 3.82 29.34 -19.42
CA LEU A 218 3.22 30.55 -19.98
C LEU A 218 4.22 31.30 -20.86
N SER A 219 3.74 31.86 -21.98
CA SER A 219 4.55 32.72 -22.83
C SER A 219 4.94 34.03 -22.11
N ASP A 220 5.96 34.71 -22.60
CA ASP A 220 6.41 35.99 -22.03
C ASP A 220 5.30 37.04 -22.09
N GLU A 221 4.56 37.09 -23.22
CA GLU A 221 3.43 38.00 -23.38
C GLU A 221 2.30 37.72 -22.37
N ALA A 222 2.00 36.44 -22.13
CA ALA A 222 0.98 36.07 -21.15
C ALA A 222 1.38 36.48 -19.72
N ILE A 223 2.66 36.34 -19.36
CA ILE A 223 3.15 36.69 -18.03
C ILE A 223 3.06 38.23 -17.79
N VAL A 224 3.47 39.04 -18.75
CA VAL A 224 3.49 40.51 -18.58
C VAL A 224 2.11 41.13 -18.44
N THR A 225 1.04 40.39 -18.77
CA THR A 225 -0.34 40.88 -18.57
C THR A 225 -0.73 41.02 -17.10
N TYR A 226 -0.06 40.28 -16.17
CA TYR A 226 -0.41 40.27 -14.75
C TYR A 226 0.79 40.26 -13.79
N LYS A 227 2.00 40.11 -14.32
CA LYS A 227 3.26 40.12 -13.55
C LYS A 227 4.31 40.96 -14.26
N ARG A 228 5.48 41.15 -13.61
CA ARG A 228 6.67 41.74 -14.24
C ARG A 228 7.16 40.85 -15.39
N TYR A 229 7.94 41.41 -16.27
CA TYR A 229 8.64 40.67 -17.33
C TYR A 229 9.51 39.57 -16.70
N PRO A 230 9.47 38.33 -17.21
CA PRO A 230 10.27 37.22 -16.66
C PRO A 230 11.76 37.47 -16.86
N LEU A 231 12.59 36.96 -15.95
CA LEU A 231 14.06 37.04 -16.03
C LEU A 231 14.63 36.13 -17.11
N LEU A 232 14.00 34.95 -17.30
CA LEU A 232 14.37 33.98 -18.31
C LEU A 232 13.35 34.02 -19.45
N PRO A 233 13.80 34.05 -20.71
CA PRO A 233 12.93 33.94 -21.89
C PRO A 233 12.16 32.62 -21.88
N PHE A 234 11.05 32.55 -22.61
CA PHE A 234 10.18 31.38 -22.70
C PHE A 234 10.96 30.07 -22.98
N GLU A 235 11.88 30.06 -23.95
CA GLU A 235 12.64 28.89 -24.34
C GLU A 235 13.55 28.36 -23.20
N GLU A 236 14.15 29.26 -22.43
CA GLU A 236 14.97 28.88 -21.29
C GLU A 236 14.11 28.29 -20.16
N ARG A 237 12.97 28.89 -19.86
CA ARG A 237 12.00 28.38 -18.87
C ARG A 237 11.45 27.03 -19.25
N LYS A 238 11.14 26.83 -20.53
CA LYS A 238 10.71 25.55 -21.09
C LYS A 238 11.81 24.48 -20.92
N SER A 239 13.04 24.80 -21.31
CA SER A 239 14.19 23.88 -21.21
C SER A 239 14.47 23.45 -19.77
N LEU A 240 14.27 24.32 -18.77
CA LEU A 240 14.37 23.94 -17.35
C LEU A 240 13.42 22.81 -16.99
N PHE A 241 12.15 22.90 -17.40
CA PHE A 241 11.18 21.86 -17.12
C PHE A 241 11.42 20.58 -17.95
N GLU A 242 11.90 20.68 -19.19
CA GLU A 242 12.27 19.54 -20.03
C GLU A 242 13.41 18.70 -19.42
N SER A 243 14.30 19.35 -18.69
CA SER A 243 15.41 18.68 -17.99
C SER A 243 14.99 17.95 -16.69
N MET A 244 13.74 18.14 -16.22
CA MET A 244 13.29 17.57 -14.96
C MET A 244 12.86 16.10 -15.10
N ALA A 245 13.40 15.25 -14.22
CA ALA A 245 12.97 13.87 -14.12
C ALA A 245 11.47 13.77 -13.76
N GLY A 246 10.76 12.89 -14.48
CA GLY A 246 9.35 12.60 -14.21
C GLY A 246 8.36 13.61 -14.80
N VAL A 247 8.80 14.54 -15.65
CA VAL A 247 7.93 15.35 -16.50
C VAL A 247 7.67 14.56 -17.80
N TYR A 248 6.40 14.32 -18.10
CA TYR A 248 6.01 13.53 -19.28
C TYR A 248 5.98 14.38 -20.56
N LYS A 249 5.49 15.61 -20.46
CA LYS A 249 5.34 16.53 -21.61
C LYS A 249 5.31 17.98 -21.12
N ILE A 250 5.80 18.87 -22.00
CA ILE A 250 5.71 20.32 -21.83
C ILE A 250 4.96 20.92 -23.01
#